data_5261395dd50bbb00845dfc041eeea09c
#
_entry.id   5261395dd50bbb00845dfc041eeea09c
#
_cell.length_a   1.000
_cell.length_b   1.000
_cell.length_c   1.000
_cell.angle_alpha   90.00
_cell.angle_beta   90.00
_cell.angle_gamma   90.00
#
_symmetry.space_group_name_H-M   'P 1'
#
loop_
_entity.id
_entity.type
_entity.pdbx_description
1 polymer ?
#
loop_
_entity_poly.entity_id
_entity_poly.type
_entity_poly.pdbx_seq_one_letter_code
_entity_poly.pdbx_strand_id
1 'polypeptide(L)'
;MITCEWSRKQKKERPSHGSSPGPKCKPNVRLRVRCANTQQPCFSALCDAWLLRKRDEIRESSYIKYRAILERHIKPRLGNCRLSGICTASVDAFTRELLETDGLSVKTVHDILLVLHSVLKDTEARRPAGALAVQIRYPKGKRREMRVLTIEEQKRLVAYLLHPTDSCKFGLLLALYTGLRIG
;
A
#
# COMPACT_ATOMS: atom_id res chain seq x y z
N MET A 1 55.94 11.14 17.74
CA MET A 1 55.21 12.40 17.47
C MET A 1 55.16 12.56 15.96
N ILE A 2 54.06 12.15 15.34
CA ILE A 2 53.80 12.39 13.92
C ILE A 2 52.36 12.86 13.86
N THR A 3 52.20 14.16 13.68
CA THR A 3 50.94 14.89 13.48
C THR A 3 50.50 14.69 12.04
N CYS A 4 49.37 14.05 11.82
CA CYS A 4 48.73 14.04 10.51
C CYS A 4 47.72 15.17 10.45
N GLU A 5 48.11 16.24 9.81
CA GLU A 5 47.26 17.30 9.27
C GLU A 5 46.56 16.76 8.02
N TRP A 6 45.26 16.51 8.07
CA TRP A 6 44.45 16.20 6.87
C TRP A 6 43.68 17.44 6.45
N SER A 7 44.13 17.92 5.35
CA SER A 7 43.79 19.15 4.64
C SER A 7 42.30 19.25 4.28
N ARG A 8 41.71 20.37 4.65
CA ARG A 8 40.47 20.93 4.08
C ARG A 8 40.61 21.08 2.57
N LYS A 9 39.82 20.31 1.79
CA LYS A 9 39.61 20.65 0.37
C LYS A 9 38.14 20.51 -0.03
N GLN A 10 37.59 21.67 -0.33
CA GLN A 10 36.65 21.99 -1.40
C GLN A 10 35.24 21.35 -1.37
N LYS A 11 34.38 22.10 -0.77
CA LYS A 11 32.94 22.11 -0.99
C LYS A 11 32.68 22.60 -2.44
N LYS A 12 32.50 21.64 -3.38
CA LYS A 12 32.14 21.94 -4.76
C LYS A 12 30.63 22.23 -4.78
N GLU A 13 30.28 23.47 -4.97
CA GLU A 13 28.92 23.95 -5.18
C GLU A 13 28.32 23.26 -6.41
N ARG A 14 27.17 22.61 -6.21
CA ARG A 14 26.36 22.09 -7.33
C ARG A 14 25.51 23.23 -7.87
N PRO A 15 25.44 23.41 -9.19
CA PRO A 15 24.57 24.41 -9.76
C PRO A 15 23.11 24.07 -9.46
N SER A 16 22.37 25.08 -9.01
CA SER A 16 20.93 25.06 -8.80
C SER A 16 20.22 24.85 -10.14
N HIS A 17 19.74 23.63 -10.39
CA HIS A 17 18.80 23.42 -11.47
C HIS A 17 17.47 24.09 -11.09
N GLY A 18 17.13 25.11 -11.85
CA GLY A 18 15.86 25.81 -11.78
C GLY A 18 14.71 24.82 -11.97
N SER A 19 13.97 24.60 -10.88
CA SER A 19 12.71 23.88 -10.90
C SER A 19 11.67 24.72 -11.62
N SER A 20 11.33 24.32 -12.82
CA SER A 20 10.13 24.83 -13.49
C SER A 20 8.93 24.53 -12.61
N PRO A 21 8.04 25.49 -12.33
CA PRO A 21 6.85 25.22 -11.51
C PRO A 21 5.92 24.31 -12.30
N GLY A 22 5.85 23.05 -11.88
CA GLY A 22 4.84 22.10 -12.34
C GLY A 22 3.43 22.64 -12.12
N PRO A 23 2.43 22.14 -12.86
CA PRO A 23 1.08 22.65 -12.81
C PRO A 23 0.56 22.63 -11.36
N LYS A 24 0.18 23.80 -10.86
CA LYS A 24 -0.35 24.01 -9.50
C LYS A 24 -1.65 23.23 -9.35
N CYS A 25 -1.59 22.04 -8.78
CA CYS A 25 -2.76 21.31 -8.32
C CYS A 25 -3.39 22.08 -7.15
N LYS A 26 -4.54 22.67 -7.37
CA LYS A 26 -5.34 23.27 -6.30
C LYS A 26 -5.85 22.14 -5.40
N PRO A 27 -5.64 22.16 -4.06
CA PRO A 27 -6.25 21.22 -3.16
C PRO A 27 -7.75 21.54 -3.11
N ASN A 28 -8.58 20.78 -3.79
CA ASN A 28 -10.02 20.98 -3.72
C ASN A 28 -10.69 19.82 -3.01
N VAL A 29 -11.21 20.18 -1.87
CA VAL A 29 -12.17 19.50 -1.02
C VAL A 29 -13.39 19.10 -1.86
N ARG A 30 -13.80 17.82 -1.75
CA ARG A 30 -14.97 17.22 -2.41
C ARG A 30 -14.96 17.25 -3.94
N LEU A 31 -14.16 16.40 -4.54
CA LEU A 31 -14.22 16.14 -5.98
C LEU A 31 -15.46 15.30 -6.35
N ARG A 32 -16.63 15.93 -6.39
CA ARG A 32 -17.72 15.52 -7.28
C ARG A 32 -17.43 16.05 -8.68
N VAL A 33 -16.45 15.49 -9.36
CA VAL A 33 -16.26 15.78 -10.78
C VAL A 33 -17.21 14.90 -11.56
N ARG A 34 -18.33 15.48 -12.04
CA ARG A 34 -19.17 14.89 -13.08
C ARG A 34 -18.30 14.69 -14.32
N CYS A 35 -18.17 13.46 -14.77
CA CYS A 35 -17.58 13.14 -16.08
C CYS A 35 -18.51 13.65 -17.18
N ALA A 36 -18.36 14.90 -17.58
CA ALA A 36 -18.97 15.44 -18.79
C ALA A 36 -18.03 15.15 -19.96
N ASN A 37 -18.47 14.24 -20.80
CA ASN A 37 -18.14 14.01 -22.20
C ASN A 37 -16.79 14.56 -22.73
N THR A 38 -15.73 13.76 -22.57
CA THR A 38 -14.52 13.84 -23.38
C THR A 38 -13.82 12.46 -23.38
N GLN A 39 -13.24 12.04 -24.49
CA GLN A 39 -12.72 10.70 -24.86
C GLN A 39 -11.73 9.98 -23.91
N GLN A 40 -11.55 10.43 -22.68
CA GLN A 40 -10.68 9.76 -21.72
C GLN A 40 -11.52 8.96 -20.71
N PRO A 41 -11.28 7.65 -20.57
CA PRO A 41 -11.98 6.81 -19.59
C PRO A 41 -11.74 7.35 -18.17
N CYS A 42 -12.77 7.29 -17.33
CA CYS A 42 -12.64 7.59 -15.92
C CYS A 42 -11.75 6.53 -15.24
N PHE A 43 -11.15 6.88 -14.11
CA PHE A 43 -10.23 5.98 -13.41
C PHE A 43 -10.92 4.68 -12.97
N SER A 44 -12.22 4.71 -12.66
CA SER A 44 -13.01 3.51 -12.36
C SER A 44 -12.95 2.49 -13.50
N ALA A 45 -13.15 2.90 -14.75
CA ALA A 45 -13.07 1.99 -15.91
C ALA A 45 -11.66 1.40 -16.10
N LEU A 46 -10.62 2.17 -15.78
CA LEU A 46 -9.23 1.67 -15.81
C LEU A 46 -8.99 0.61 -14.72
N CYS A 47 -9.54 0.81 -13.52
CA CYS A 47 -9.50 -0.18 -12.45
C CYS A 47 -10.17 -1.49 -12.85
N ASP A 48 -11.36 -1.41 -13.48
CA ASP A 48 -12.09 -2.59 -13.94
C ASP A 48 -11.34 -3.35 -15.04
N ALA A 49 -10.81 -2.62 -16.01
CA ALA A 49 -10.00 -3.21 -17.07
C ALA A 49 -8.71 -3.86 -16.53
N TRP A 50 -8.07 -3.25 -15.54
CA TRP A 50 -6.91 -3.83 -14.87
C TRP A 50 -7.26 -5.09 -14.10
N LEU A 51 -8.34 -5.06 -13.34
CA LEU A 51 -8.79 -6.21 -12.54
C LEU A 51 -9.17 -7.40 -13.42
N LEU A 52 -9.82 -7.14 -14.56
CA LEU A 52 -10.17 -8.19 -15.53
C LEU A 52 -8.92 -8.90 -16.08
N ARG A 53 -7.89 -8.13 -16.44
CA ARG A 53 -6.62 -8.71 -16.91
C ARG A 53 -5.91 -9.53 -15.84
N LYS A 54 -5.98 -9.06 -14.59
CA LYS A 54 -5.32 -9.74 -13.46
C LYS A 54 -6.02 -11.06 -13.09
N ARG A 55 -7.26 -11.27 -13.50
CA ARG A 55 -8.02 -12.46 -13.15
C ARG A 55 -7.31 -13.77 -13.54
N ASP A 56 -6.71 -13.79 -14.72
CA ASP A 56 -6.06 -15.00 -15.25
C ASP A 56 -4.61 -15.18 -14.73
N GLU A 57 -4.03 -14.11 -14.16
CA GLU A 57 -2.63 -14.11 -13.68
C GLU A 57 -2.52 -14.47 -12.18
N ILE A 58 -3.58 -14.28 -11.39
CA ILE A 58 -3.52 -14.37 -9.93
C ILE A 58 -4.50 -15.41 -9.39
N ARG A 59 -4.19 -15.89 -8.16
CA ARG A 59 -5.08 -16.80 -7.43
C ARG A 59 -6.41 -16.10 -7.12
N GLU A 60 -7.49 -16.85 -7.09
CA GLU A 60 -8.84 -16.34 -6.81
C GLU A 60 -8.93 -15.57 -5.49
N SER A 61 -8.27 -16.03 -4.43
CA SER A 61 -8.22 -15.33 -3.14
C SER A 61 -7.60 -13.93 -3.24
N SER A 62 -6.57 -13.77 -4.07
CA SER A 62 -5.95 -12.47 -4.33
C SER A 62 -6.84 -11.57 -5.19
N TYR A 63 -7.53 -12.16 -6.17
CA TYR A 63 -8.49 -11.45 -7.00
C TYR A 63 -9.64 -10.86 -6.16
N ILE A 64 -10.23 -11.66 -5.28
CA ILE A 64 -11.28 -11.21 -4.35
C ILE A 64 -10.79 -10.06 -3.46
N LYS A 65 -9.57 -10.18 -2.92
CA LYS A 65 -8.94 -9.12 -2.12
C LYS A 65 -8.76 -7.82 -2.92
N TYR A 66 -8.24 -7.90 -4.14
CA TYR A 66 -8.01 -6.72 -4.99
C TYR A 66 -9.32 -6.06 -5.41
N ARG A 67 -10.32 -6.86 -5.77
CA ARG A 67 -11.67 -6.39 -6.08
C ARG A 67 -12.25 -5.63 -4.88
N ALA A 68 -12.19 -6.21 -3.69
CA ALA A 68 -12.71 -5.56 -2.47
C ALA A 68 -12.00 -4.23 -2.18
N ILE A 69 -10.67 -4.15 -2.35
CA ILE A 69 -9.89 -2.92 -2.17
C ILE A 69 -10.33 -1.85 -3.19
N LEU A 70 -10.47 -2.22 -4.46
CA LEU A 70 -10.90 -1.31 -5.52
C LEU A 70 -12.30 -0.77 -5.24
N GLU A 71 -13.26 -1.63 -4.93
CA GLU A 71 -14.65 -1.27 -4.75
C GLU A 71 -14.91 -0.47 -3.46
N ARG A 72 -14.26 -0.83 -2.35
CA ARG A 72 -14.51 -0.20 -1.06
C ARG A 72 -13.72 1.08 -0.83
N HIS A 73 -12.48 1.17 -1.33
CA HIS A 73 -11.59 2.26 -0.98
C HIS A 73 -11.21 3.16 -2.16
N ILE A 74 -10.84 2.59 -3.31
CA ILE A 74 -10.27 3.35 -4.43
C ILE A 74 -11.35 4.00 -5.28
N LYS A 75 -12.32 3.23 -5.78
CA LYS A 75 -13.36 3.74 -6.68
C LYS A 75 -14.24 4.83 -6.09
N PRO A 76 -14.69 4.75 -4.81
CA PRO A 76 -15.55 5.81 -4.26
C PRO A 76 -14.87 7.18 -4.20
N ARG A 77 -13.55 7.20 -4.07
CA ARG A 77 -12.77 8.45 -3.89
C ARG A 77 -12.09 8.94 -5.17
N LEU A 78 -11.47 8.02 -5.89
CA LEU A 78 -10.66 8.34 -7.07
C LEU A 78 -11.33 7.90 -8.38
N GLY A 79 -12.37 7.06 -8.35
CA GLY A 79 -12.99 6.48 -9.54
C GLY A 79 -13.55 7.49 -10.54
N ASN A 80 -14.08 8.61 -10.06
CA ASN A 80 -14.63 9.67 -10.88
C ASN A 80 -13.57 10.67 -11.41
N CYS A 81 -12.32 10.53 -10.96
CA CYS A 81 -11.24 11.39 -11.44
C CYS A 81 -10.78 10.94 -12.83
N ARG A 82 -10.33 11.91 -13.63
CA ARG A 82 -9.57 11.60 -14.84
C ARG A 82 -8.15 11.21 -14.45
N LEU A 83 -7.51 10.38 -15.26
CA LEU A 83 -6.14 9.95 -15.03
C LEU A 83 -5.18 11.14 -14.87
N SER A 84 -5.35 12.18 -15.67
CA SER A 84 -4.59 13.43 -15.59
C SER A 84 -4.79 14.22 -14.30
N GLY A 85 -5.87 13.95 -13.55
CA GLY A 85 -6.15 14.58 -12.26
C GLY A 85 -5.54 13.83 -11.08
N ILE A 86 -5.01 12.61 -11.30
CA ILE A 86 -4.34 11.85 -10.25
C ILE A 86 -2.89 12.31 -10.18
N CYS A 87 -2.59 13.12 -9.18
CA CYS A 87 -1.24 13.62 -8.89
C CYS A 87 -0.79 13.15 -7.50
N THR A 88 0.49 13.33 -7.19
CA THR A 88 1.04 12.96 -5.88
C THR A 88 0.25 13.57 -4.72
N ALA A 89 -0.17 14.85 -4.85
CA ALA A 89 -0.97 15.52 -3.82
C ALA A 89 -2.36 14.88 -3.61
N SER A 90 -3.02 14.40 -4.67
CA SER A 90 -4.31 13.70 -4.54
C SER A 90 -4.15 12.33 -3.88
N VAL A 91 -3.04 11.61 -4.13
CA VAL A 91 -2.72 10.35 -3.46
C VAL A 91 -2.35 10.56 -2.00
N ASP A 92 -1.60 11.62 -1.68
CA ASP A 92 -1.27 11.98 -0.29
C ASP A 92 -2.55 12.35 0.50
N ALA A 93 -3.47 13.10 -0.10
CA ALA A 93 -4.76 13.43 0.51
C ALA A 93 -5.62 12.16 0.74
N PHE A 94 -5.67 11.28 -0.26
CA PHE A 94 -6.35 9.98 -0.15
C PHE A 94 -5.76 9.12 0.98
N THR A 95 -4.43 9.07 1.09
CA THR A 95 -3.74 8.31 2.15
C THR A 95 -4.08 8.84 3.53
N ARG A 96 -4.13 10.18 3.69
CA ARG A 96 -4.51 10.83 4.94
C ARG A 96 -5.96 10.52 5.31
N GLU A 97 -6.87 10.61 4.37
CA GLU A 97 -8.28 10.28 4.57
C GLU A 97 -8.47 8.85 5.06
N LEU A 98 -7.76 7.86 4.48
CA LEU A 98 -7.81 6.47 4.92
C LEU A 98 -7.31 6.27 6.36
N LEU A 99 -6.29 7.03 6.76
CA LEU A 99 -5.71 6.94 8.11
C LEU A 99 -6.55 7.67 9.16
N GLU A 100 -7.01 8.88 8.85
CA GLU A 100 -7.66 9.77 9.81
C GLU A 100 -9.18 9.57 9.86
N THR A 101 -9.83 9.42 8.71
CA THR A 101 -11.29 9.32 8.63
C THR A 101 -11.77 7.88 8.78
N ASP A 102 -11.14 6.94 8.08
CA ASP A 102 -11.50 5.52 8.14
C ASP A 102 -10.84 4.79 9.31
N GLY A 103 -9.84 5.38 9.94
CA GLY A 103 -9.09 4.77 11.05
C GLY A 103 -8.39 3.47 10.69
N LEU A 104 -8.03 3.28 9.41
CA LEU A 104 -7.42 2.05 8.93
C LEU A 104 -5.99 1.88 9.43
N SER A 105 -5.59 0.63 9.67
CA SER A 105 -4.22 0.34 10.04
C SER A 105 -3.23 0.73 8.93
N VAL A 106 -2.03 1.17 9.30
CA VAL A 106 -0.96 1.52 8.35
C VAL A 106 -0.69 0.38 7.36
N LYS A 107 -0.78 -0.88 7.81
CA LYS A 107 -0.62 -2.06 6.95
C LYS A 107 -1.72 -2.15 5.90
N THR A 108 -2.98 -1.91 6.28
CA THR A 108 -4.12 -1.93 5.36
C THR A 108 -4.00 -0.82 4.33
N VAL A 109 -3.63 0.39 4.76
CA VAL A 109 -3.39 1.53 3.85
C VAL A 109 -2.24 1.24 2.89
N HIS A 110 -1.17 0.61 3.36
CA HIS A 110 -0.06 0.17 2.52
C HIS A 110 -0.53 -0.82 1.43
N ASP A 111 -1.35 -1.82 1.78
CA ASP A 111 -1.91 -2.78 0.83
C ASP A 111 -2.81 -2.09 -0.22
N ILE A 112 -3.62 -1.11 0.20
CA ILE A 112 -4.46 -0.31 -0.72
C ILE A 112 -3.60 0.49 -1.69
N LEU A 113 -2.54 1.14 -1.20
CA LEU A 113 -1.61 1.91 -2.03
C LEU A 113 -0.82 1.03 -3.01
N LEU A 114 -0.48 -0.20 -2.64
CA LEU A 114 0.14 -1.16 -3.55
C LEU A 114 -0.78 -1.52 -4.73
N VAL A 115 -2.07 -1.73 -4.47
CA VAL A 115 -3.04 -1.98 -5.54
C VAL A 115 -3.20 -0.75 -6.42
N LEU A 116 -3.32 0.44 -5.84
CA LEU A 116 -3.38 1.71 -6.58
C LEU A 116 -2.14 1.89 -7.48
N HIS A 117 -0.94 1.66 -6.93
CA HIS A 117 0.31 1.72 -7.68
C HIS A 117 0.32 0.76 -8.87
N SER A 118 -0.15 -0.48 -8.66
CA SER A 118 -0.20 -1.49 -9.72
C SER A 118 -1.14 -1.09 -10.86
N VAL A 119 -2.29 -0.49 -10.54
CA VAL A 119 -3.23 0.04 -11.56
C VAL A 119 -2.61 1.20 -12.33
N LEU A 120 -1.98 2.15 -11.64
CA LEU A 120 -1.34 3.32 -12.28
C LEU A 120 -0.18 2.88 -13.18
N LYS A 121 0.68 1.99 -12.71
CA LYS A 121 1.81 1.45 -13.48
C LYS A 121 1.36 0.69 -14.73
N ASP A 122 0.33 -0.14 -14.64
CA ASP A 122 -0.23 -0.85 -15.81
C ASP A 122 -0.84 0.14 -16.83
N THR A 123 -1.48 1.19 -16.33
CA THR A 123 -2.07 2.23 -17.19
C THR A 123 -0.98 3.05 -17.89
N GLU A 124 0.10 3.38 -17.20
CA GLU A 124 1.26 4.08 -17.76
C GLU A 124 1.95 3.26 -18.85
N ALA A 125 2.18 1.96 -18.60
CA ALA A 125 2.79 1.05 -19.57
C ALA A 125 1.99 0.96 -20.88
N ARG A 126 0.67 1.15 -20.83
CA ARG A 126 -0.23 1.07 -21.99
C ARG A 126 -0.47 2.40 -22.68
N ARG A 127 -0.08 3.51 -22.09
CA ARG A 127 -0.25 4.87 -22.61
C ARG A 127 1.05 5.64 -22.51
N PRO A 128 1.96 5.45 -23.47
CA PRO A 128 3.28 6.09 -23.44
C PRO A 128 3.23 7.62 -23.59
N ALA A 129 2.10 8.19 -23.99
CA ALA A 129 1.95 9.63 -24.18
C ALA A 129 1.67 10.37 -22.87
N GLY A 130 2.65 10.45 -21.99
CA GLY A 130 2.61 11.24 -20.76
C GLY A 130 2.88 10.39 -19.52
N ALA A 131 4.13 10.33 -19.10
CA ALA A 131 4.51 9.68 -17.86
C ALA A 131 3.70 10.29 -16.71
N LEU A 132 2.91 9.44 -16.03
CA LEU A 132 2.26 9.80 -14.79
C LEU A 132 3.35 9.94 -13.72
N ALA A 133 3.86 11.14 -13.50
CA ALA A 133 4.84 11.43 -12.44
C ALA A 133 4.19 11.37 -11.05
N VAL A 134 3.46 10.29 -10.75
CA VAL A 134 2.81 10.08 -9.46
C VAL A 134 3.76 9.32 -8.56
N GLN A 135 4.32 10.00 -7.57
CA GLN A 135 5.10 9.37 -6.53
C GLN A 135 4.18 8.98 -5.38
N ILE A 136 4.09 7.68 -5.09
CA ILE A 136 3.32 7.15 -3.97
C ILE A 136 4.23 7.06 -2.75
N ARG A 137 3.87 7.78 -1.69
CA ARG A 137 4.55 7.74 -0.39
C ARG A 137 3.83 6.74 0.50
N TYR A 138 4.56 5.68 0.90
CA TYR A 138 4.00 4.68 1.80
C TYR A 138 4.15 5.14 3.25
N PRO A 139 3.06 5.11 4.05
CA PRO A 139 3.13 5.47 5.45
C PRO A 139 3.98 4.46 6.23
N LYS A 140 4.84 4.95 7.11
CA LYS A 140 5.65 4.12 8.00
C LYS A 140 4.87 3.80 9.26
N GLY A 141 4.63 2.53 9.53
CA GLY A 141 4.01 2.05 10.77
C GLY A 141 5.06 1.65 11.79
N LYS A 142 4.73 1.80 13.07
CA LYS A 142 5.53 1.18 14.14
C LYS A 142 5.39 -0.35 14.02
N ARG A 143 6.51 -1.06 13.94
CA ARG A 143 6.51 -2.53 13.97
C ARG A 143 6.03 -2.95 15.37
N ARG A 144 4.90 -3.67 15.43
CA ARG A 144 4.48 -4.28 16.69
C ARG A 144 5.42 -5.44 16.97
N GLU A 145 6.04 -5.43 18.14
CA GLU A 145 6.73 -6.59 18.65
C GLU A 145 5.71 -7.70 18.89
N MET A 146 6.01 -8.88 18.37
CA MET A 146 5.14 -10.03 18.58
C MET A 146 5.39 -10.53 20.00
N ARG A 147 4.30 -10.68 20.77
CA ARG A 147 4.38 -11.29 22.09
C ARG A 147 4.75 -12.76 21.95
N VAL A 148 5.81 -13.16 22.60
CA VAL A 148 6.25 -14.54 22.71
C VAL A 148 5.77 -15.09 24.04
N LEU A 149 5.34 -16.34 24.06
CA LEU A 149 4.95 -17.01 25.31
C LEU A 149 6.17 -17.18 26.22
N THR A 150 6.01 -16.90 27.49
CA THR A 150 7.01 -17.24 28.50
C THR A 150 7.06 -18.76 28.71
N ILE A 151 8.15 -19.27 29.27
CA ILE A 151 8.29 -20.71 29.56
C ILE A 151 7.15 -21.22 30.47
N GLU A 152 6.73 -20.40 31.43
CA GLU A 152 5.64 -20.74 32.35
C GLU A 152 4.28 -20.75 31.64
N GLU A 153 4.01 -19.77 30.76
CA GLU A 153 2.80 -19.75 29.95
C GLU A 153 2.76 -20.95 29.00
N GLN A 154 3.90 -21.32 28.41
CA GLN A 154 4.02 -22.51 27.56
C GLN A 154 3.71 -23.78 28.34
N LYS A 155 4.27 -23.97 29.54
CA LYS A 155 4.00 -25.12 30.38
C LYS A 155 2.50 -25.24 30.75
N ARG A 156 1.86 -24.12 31.12
CA ARG A 156 0.41 -24.08 31.39
C ARG A 156 -0.41 -24.45 30.16
N LEU A 157 -0.05 -23.91 29.01
CA LEU A 157 -0.73 -24.22 27.74
C LEU A 157 -0.61 -25.72 27.42
N VAL A 158 0.59 -26.29 27.51
CA VAL A 158 0.83 -27.71 27.26
C VAL A 158 0.03 -28.57 28.21
N ALA A 159 0.03 -28.27 29.52
CA ALA A 159 -0.79 -28.97 30.51
C ALA A 159 -2.28 -28.96 30.18
N TYR A 160 -2.82 -27.80 29.77
CA TYR A 160 -4.21 -27.67 29.33
C TYR A 160 -4.51 -28.48 28.06
N LEU A 161 -3.59 -28.53 27.12
CA LEU A 161 -3.79 -29.25 25.87
C LEU A 161 -3.71 -30.76 26.01
N LEU A 162 -3.02 -31.24 27.04
CA LEU A 162 -2.91 -32.68 27.35
C LEU A 162 -4.15 -33.26 28.06
N HIS A 163 -5.03 -32.45 28.68
CA HIS A 163 -6.16 -32.93 29.48
C HIS A 163 -7.48 -32.21 29.17
N PRO A 164 -8.52 -32.89 28.71
CA PRO A 164 -8.52 -34.05 27.81
C PRO A 164 -8.09 -33.68 26.43
N THR A 165 -7.41 -34.56 25.74
CA THR A 165 -6.90 -34.28 24.35
C THR A 165 -7.96 -34.66 23.34
N ASP A 166 -8.30 -33.70 22.49
CA ASP A 166 -9.09 -33.89 21.25
C ASP A 166 -8.23 -33.63 20.01
N SER A 167 -8.80 -33.87 18.80
CA SER A 167 -8.07 -33.68 17.55
C SER A 167 -7.55 -32.24 17.35
N CYS A 168 -8.31 -31.25 17.84
CA CYS A 168 -7.90 -29.83 17.74
C CYS A 168 -6.72 -29.53 18.66
N LYS A 169 -6.79 -30.01 19.92
CA LYS A 169 -5.72 -29.85 20.89
C LYS A 169 -4.44 -30.57 20.45
N PHE A 170 -4.58 -31.78 19.87
CA PHE A 170 -3.47 -32.52 19.30
C PHE A 170 -2.82 -31.73 18.16
N GLY A 171 -3.60 -31.14 17.24
CA GLY A 171 -3.09 -30.29 16.18
C GLY A 171 -2.31 -29.08 16.69
N LEU A 172 -2.80 -28.43 17.78
CA LEU A 172 -2.11 -27.32 18.44
C LEU A 172 -0.79 -27.74 19.09
N LEU A 173 -0.76 -28.91 19.76
CA LEU A 173 0.45 -29.48 20.32
C LEU A 173 1.47 -29.76 19.22
N LEU A 174 1.03 -30.39 18.14
CA LEU A 174 1.90 -30.69 17.00
C LEU A 174 2.50 -29.39 16.44
N ALA A 175 1.68 -28.36 16.20
CA ALA A 175 2.17 -27.09 15.73
C ALA A 175 3.14 -26.41 16.71
N LEU A 176 2.89 -26.50 18.01
CA LEU A 176 3.75 -25.92 19.04
C LEU A 176 5.15 -26.57 19.05
N TYR A 177 5.23 -27.90 18.91
CA TYR A 177 6.50 -28.62 18.96
C TYR A 177 7.23 -28.66 17.60
N THR A 178 6.51 -28.64 16.49
CA THR A 178 7.10 -28.73 15.15
C THR A 178 7.32 -27.37 14.48
N GLY A 179 6.69 -26.30 15.01
CA GLY A 179 6.67 -25.00 14.38
C GLY A 179 5.84 -24.94 13.10
N LEU A 180 5.04 -25.95 12.80
CA LEU A 180 4.18 -25.97 11.62
C LEU A 180 3.09 -24.88 11.75
N ARG A 181 2.86 -24.20 10.63
CA ARG A 181 1.81 -23.20 10.56
C ARG A 181 0.46 -23.88 10.31
N ILE A 182 -0.48 -23.63 11.19
CA ILE A 182 -1.87 -24.06 11.03
C ILE A 182 -2.59 -23.01 10.16
N GLY A 183 -3.18 -23.41 9.04
CA GLY A 183 -3.97 -22.52 8.20
C GLY A 183 -4.18 -23.04 6.82
#